data_2ec472104b57254f4c61614133bc7a8a
#
_entry.id   2ec472104b57254f4c61614133bc7a8a
#
_cell.length_a   1.000
_cell.length_b   1.000
_cell.length_c   1.000
_cell.angle_alpha   90.00
_cell.angle_beta   90.00
_cell.angle_gamma   90.00
#
_symmetry.space_group_name_H-M   'P 1'
#
loop_
_entity.id
_entity.type
_entity.pdbx_description
1 polymer ?
#
loop_
_entity_poly.entity_id
_entity_poly.type
_entity_poly.pdbx_seq_one_letter_code
_entity_poly.pdbx_strand_id
1 'polypeptide(L)'
;MEPIIASIGKGTAMAFDVSKINIPLGFGCMRFDGRADDTVDIAQVSEMIDCYMEAGGNYFDTAWAYPNSEKTLRKALVERHPRDSYLIASKCVAWSNCTCKEDLEAQLQETLATLGIDYLDVYLMHNLGGTRTASFEKYDAWEFVKSVKERGLAKHIGFSAHCTPEELDAAFRPNTKAV
;
A
#
# COMPACT_ATOMS: atom_id res chain seq x y z
N MET A 1 -18.21 22.38 11.42
CA MET A 1 -18.00 20.91 11.34
C MET A 1 -16.58 20.69 11.77
N GLU A 2 -16.36 20.32 13.02
CA GLU A 2 -15.02 19.99 13.51
C GLU A 2 -14.60 18.63 12.96
N PRO A 3 -13.32 18.42 12.61
CA PRO A 3 -12.86 17.13 12.17
C PRO A 3 -12.92 16.14 13.34
N ILE A 4 -13.57 15.00 13.15
CA ILE A 4 -13.57 13.89 14.10
C ILE A 4 -12.16 13.26 14.08
N ILE A 5 -11.21 13.88 14.78
CA ILE A 5 -10.00 13.23 15.21
C ILE A 5 -10.31 12.58 16.55
N ALA A 6 -10.79 11.34 16.51
CA ALA A 6 -10.95 10.55 17.71
C ALA A 6 -9.59 10.40 18.39
N SER A 7 -9.50 10.80 19.65
CA SER A 7 -8.41 10.58 20.57
C SER A 7 -8.11 9.08 20.63
N ILE A 8 -7.16 8.61 19.86
CA ILE A 8 -6.63 7.25 19.94
C ILE A 8 -5.75 7.19 21.18
N GLY A 9 -6.12 6.29 22.09
CA GLY A 9 -5.46 6.11 23.38
C GLY A 9 -3.94 5.95 23.25
N LYS A 10 -3.22 6.38 24.29
CA LYS A 10 -1.76 6.39 24.43
C LYS A 10 -1.15 4.99 24.37
N GLY A 11 -1.06 4.45 23.18
CA GLY A 11 -0.16 3.36 22.81
C GLY A 11 0.74 3.93 21.73
N THR A 12 2.06 3.80 21.87
CA THR A 12 3.09 4.43 21.02
C THR A 12 3.21 3.79 19.63
N ALA A 13 2.11 3.53 18.94
CA ALA A 13 2.14 3.33 17.51
C ALA A 13 2.30 4.71 16.87
N MET A 14 3.47 5.01 16.34
CA MET A 14 3.67 6.25 15.59
C MET A 14 2.77 6.19 14.36
N ALA A 15 1.72 7.02 14.35
CA ALA A 15 0.89 7.23 13.19
C ALA A 15 1.75 7.65 11.99
N PHE A 16 1.28 7.36 10.78
CA PHE A 16 1.97 7.84 9.58
C PHE A 16 2.05 9.37 9.63
N ASP A 17 3.27 9.87 9.56
CA ASP A 17 3.52 11.32 9.57
C ASP A 17 3.25 11.88 8.17
N VAL A 18 2.05 12.43 7.98
CA VAL A 18 1.62 13.03 6.71
C VAL A 18 2.49 14.22 6.28
N SER A 19 3.27 14.81 7.20
CA SER A 19 4.20 15.90 6.85
C SER A 19 5.36 15.42 5.98
N LYS A 20 5.60 14.11 5.90
CA LYS A 20 6.56 13.50 4.99
C LYS A 20 6.07 13.45 3.54
N ILE A 21 4.78 13.64 3.31
CA ILE A 21 4.23 13.84 1.96
C ILE A 21 4.41 15.32 1.63
N ASN A 22 5.30 15.61 0.70
CA ASN A 22 5.73 16.96 0.39
C ASN A 22 4.60 17.84 -0.20
N ILE A 23 3.69 17.21 -0.98
CA ILE A 23 2.50 17.86 -1.52
C ILE A 23 1.28 16.97 -1.27
N PRO A 24 0.07 17.52 -1.09
CA PRO A 24 -1.14 16.75 -0.77
C PRO A 24 -1.70 16.02 -2.01
N LEU A 25 -0.84 15.37 -2.77
CA LEU A 25 -1.14 14.62 -3.98
C LEU A 25 -0.26 13.37 -4.05
N GLY A 26 -0.86 12.19 -4.13
CA GLY A 26 -0.16 10.92 -4.37
C GLY A 26 -0.19 10.52 -5.83
N PHE A 27 0.84 9.83 -6.30
CA PHE A 27 0.91 9.26 -7.64
C PHE A 27 0.32 7.85 -7.63
N GLY A 28 -0.89 7.69 -8.20
CA GLY A 28 -1.58 6.41 -8.31
C GLY A 28 -1.08 5.56 -9.48
N CYS A 29 -0.57 4.36 -9.19
CA CYS A 29 0.10 3.50 -10.17
C CYS A 29 -0.79 2.38 -10.74
N MET A 30 -2.09 2.41 -10.49
CA MET A 30 -3.01 1.36 -10.92
C MET A 30 -3.20 1.30 -12.45
N ARG A 31 -3.02 2.41 -13.15
CA ARG A 31 -3.48 2.58 -14.54
C ARG A 31 -2.35 2.96 -15.48
N PHE A 32 -1.22 2.30 -15.40
CA PHE A 32 -0.25 2.38 -16.48
C PHE A 32 -0.81 1.71 -17.73
N ASP A 33 -0.59 2.31 -18.91
CA ASP A 33 -0.99 1.71 -20.18
C ASP A 33 -0.22 0.41 -20.44
N GLY A 34 -0.82 -0.52 -21.17
CA GLY A 34 -0.25 -1.86 -21.42
C GLY A 34 -0.96 -2.99 -20.67
N ARG A 35 -2.25 -2.81 -20.37
CA ARG A 35 -3.05 -3.73 -19.55
C ARG A 35 -3.23 -5.15 -20.08
N ALA A 36 -3.00 -5.40 -21.36
CA ALA A 36 -3.29 -6.71 -21.97
C ALA A 36 -2.07 -7.47 -22.50
N ASP A 37 -0.92 -6.81 -22.69
CA ASP A 37 0.19 -7.35 -23.48
C ASP A 37 1.60 -7.04 -22.95
N ASP A 38 1.75 -6.67 -21.68
CA ASP A 38 3.03 -6.29 -21.06
C ASP A 38 3.76 -5.09 -21.72
N THR A 39 3.07 -4.30 -22.55
CA THR A 39 3.66 -3.19 -23.31
C THR A 39 3.52 -1.83 -22.60
N VAL A 40 3.77 -1.77 -21.31
CA VAL A 40 3.85 -0.46 -20.61
C VAL A 40 5.01 0.34 -21.20
N ASP A 41 4.74 1.55 -21.67
CA ASP A 41 5.80 2.47 -22.10
C ASP A 41 6.55 3.00 -20.87
N ILE A 42 7.66 2.34 -20.54
CA ILE A 42 8.51 2.71 -19.40
C ILE A 42 9.08 4.13 -19.56
N ALA A 43 9.39 4.56 -20.77
CA ALA A 43 9.92 5.91 -21.00
C ALA A 43 8.87 6.97 -20.65
N GLN A 44 7.63 6.80 -21.12
CA GLN A 44 6.52 7.68 -20.80
C GLN A 44 6.24 7.70 -19.29
N VAL A 45 6.17 6.54 -18.63
CA VAL A 45 5.95 6.47 -17.18
C VAL A 45 7.10 7.15 -16.42
N SER A 46 8.34 6.99 -16.89
CA SER A 46 9.51 7.67 -16.30
C SER A 46 9.38 9.18 -16.37
N GLU A 47 8.99 9.72 -17.52
CA GLU A 47 8.74 11.17 -17.70
C GLU A 47 7.61 11.67 -16.77
N MET A 48 6.53 10.90 -16.63
CA MET A 48 5.43 11.25 -15.72
C MET A 48 5.91 11.30 -14.27
N ILE A 49 6.73 10.33 -13.85
CA ILE A 49 7.30 10.27 -12.50
C ILE A 49 8.26 11.45 -12.27
N ASP A 50 9.12 11.75 -13.23
CA ASP A 50 10.06 12.86 -13.15
C ASP A 50 9.30 14.19 -13.00
N CYS A 51 8.29 14.45 -13.84
CA CYS A 51 7.44 15.64 -13.72
C CYS A 51 6.75 15.74 -12.34
N TYR A 52 6.24 14.62 -11.81
CA TYR A 52 5.61 14.60 -10.49
C TYR A 52 6.61 14.90 -9.36
N MET A 53 7.81 14.32 -9.42
CA MET A 53 8.86 14.55 -8.44
C MET A 53 9.46 15.96 -8.53
N GLU A 54 9.65 16.50 -9.73
CA GLU A 54 10.06 17.90 -9.97
C GLU A 54 9.04 18.90 -9.42
N ALA A 55 7.75 18.57 -9.46
CA ALA A 55 6.69 19.36 -8.82
C ALA A 55 6.65 19.22 -7.29
N GLY A 56 7.58 18.48 -6.70
CA GLY A 56 7.68 18.24 -5.25
C GLY A 56 6.95 16.99 -4.77
N GLY A 57 6.36 16.18 -5.66
CA GLY A 57 5.67 14.95 -5.29
C GLY A 57 6.64 13.86 -4.85
N ASN A 58 6.25 13.05 -3.87
CA ASN A 58 7.11 11.97 -3.37
C ASN A 58 6.37 10.70 -2.90
N TYR A 59 5.05 10.63 -3.04
CA TYR A 59 4.25 9.49 -2.57
C TYR A 59 3.69 8.69 -3.74
N PHE A 60 4.05 7.40 -3.84
CA PHE A 60 3.62 6.48 -4.89
C PHE A 60 2.76 5.36 -4.33
N ASP A 61 1.56 5.17 -4.89
CA ASP A 61 0.60 4.15 -4.47
C ASP A 61 0.47 3.04 -5.51
N THR A 62 0.91 1.85 -5.16
CA THR A 62 0.75 0.63 -5.96
C THR A 62 0.03 -0.47 -5.17
N ALA A 63 -0.10 -1.65 -5.73
CA ALA A 63 -0.59 -2.87 -5.08
C ALA A 63 -0.11 -4.11 -5.82
N TRP A 64 0.07 -5.20 -5.10
CA TRP A 64 0.34 -6.53 -5.68
C TRP A 64 -0.69 -6.91 -6.77
N ALA A 65 -1.97 -6.54 -6.57
CA ALA A 65 -3.04 -6.84 -7.51
C ALA A 65 -3.07 -5.95 -8.76
N TYR A 66 -2.22 -4.93 -8.88
CA TYR A 66 -2.22 -4.06 -10.05
C TYR A 66 -1.32 -4.62 -11.14
N PRO A 67 -1.88 -5.05 -12.29
CA PRO A 67 -1.10 -5.66 -13.35
C PRO A 67 0.10 -4.78 -13.76
N ASN A 68 1.29 -5.38 -13.79
CA ASN A 68 2.55 -4.75 -14.19
C ASN A 68 2.99 -3.51 -13.36
N SER A 69 2.17 -3.02 -12.43
CA SER A 69 2.41 -1.77 -11.72
C SER A 69 3.73 -1.79 -10.95
N GLU A 70 3.97 -2.82 -10.13
CA GLU A 70 5.20 -2.94 -9.34
C GLU A 70 6.44 -3.11 -10.21
N LYS A 71 6.36 -3.90 -11.30
CA LYS A 71 7.45 -4.05 -12.29
C LYS A 71 7.78 -2.73 -12.98
N THR A 72 6.73 -1.97 -13.34
CA THR A 72 6.87 -0.66 -13.96
C THR A 72 7.53 0.34 -13.01
N LEU A 73 7.05 0.41 -11.75
CA LEU A 73 7.65 1.27 -10.73
C LEU A 73 9.10 0.93 -10.45
N ARG A 74 9.47 -0.36 -10.46
CA ARG A 74 10.89 -0.74 -10.35
C ARG A 74 11.72 -0.03 -11.41
N LYS A 75 11.32 -0.11 -12.68
CA LYS A 75 12.06 0.46 -13.82
C LYS A 75 12.02 1.98 -13.86
N ALA A 76 10.84 2.55 -13.64
CA ALA A 76 10.60 3.97 -13.84
C ALA A 76 10.92 4.84 -12.60
N LEU A 77 10.95 4.24 -11.39
CA LEU A 77 11.22 4.95 -10.13
C LEU A 77 12.43 4.36 -9.40
N VAL A 78 12.35 3.09 -8.97
CA VAL A 78 13.30 2.51 -8.01
C VAL A 78 14.72 2.43 -8.54
N GLU A 79 14.91 2.05 -9.81
CA GLU A 79 16.23 1.96 -10.45
C GLU A 79 16.81 3.32 -10.86
N ARG A 80 16.03 4.42 -10.76
CA ARG A 80 16.41 5.75 -11.25
C ARG A 80 16.58 6.80 -10.15
N HIS A 81 15.90 6.65 -9.02
CA HIS A 81 15.88 7.64 -7.97
C HIS A 81 16.39 7.07 -6.63
N PRO A 82 17.05 7.89 -5.79
CA PRO A 82 17.49 7.48 -4.46
C PRO A 82 16.31 7.02 -3.60
N ARG A 83 16.48 5.92 -2.83
CA ARG A 83 15.40 5.31 -2.03
C ARG A 83 14.79 6.26 -0.99
N ASP A 84 15.53 7.21 -0.50
CA ASP A 84 15.12 8.23 0.48
C ASP A 84 14.39 9.43 -0.15
N SER A 85 14.36 9.54 -1.46
CA SER A 85 13.67 10.62 -2.17
C SER A 85 12.17 10.39 -2.38
N TYR A 86 11.66 9.18 -2.08
CA TYR A 86 10.25 8.83 -2.26
C TYR A 86 9.70 7.91 -1.17
N LEU A 87 8.39 7.95 -1.03
CA LEU A 87 7.59 7.03 -0.21
C LEU A 87 6.81 6.09 -1.13
N ILE A 88 6.83 4.79 -0.84
CA ILE A 88 6.11 3.79 -1.63
C ILE A 88 5.14 3.02 -0.76
N ALA A 89 3.89 2.96 -1.22
CA ALA A 89 2.84 2.15 -0.63
C ALA A 89 2.49 0.98 -1.55
N SER A 90 2.39 -0.23 -0.99
CA SER A 90 1.79 -1.38 -1.67
C SER A 90 0.76 -2.06 -0.77
N LYS A 91 0.06 -3.09 -1.29
CA LYS A 91 -1.12 -3.64 -0.62
C LYS A 91 -1.16 -5.15 -0.76
N CYS A 92 -1.50 -5.87 0.33
CA CYS A 92 -1.78 -7.29 0.31
C CYS A 92 -3.24 -7.59 -0.07
N VAL A 93 -3.45 -8.73 -0.69
CA VAL A 93 -4.76 -9.18 -1.17
C VAL A 93 -5.11 -10.51 -0.53
N ALA A 94 -6.10 -10.53 0.38
CA ALA A 94 -6.57 -11.77 0.99
C ALA A 94 -7.79 -12.38 0.26
N TRP A 95 -8.49 -11.59 -0.54
CA TRP A 95 -9.72 -11.97 -1.23
C TRP A 95 -9.50 -12.58 -2.62
N SER A 96 -8.27 -12.65 -3.08
CA SER A 96 -7.88 -13.26 -4.37
C SER A 96 -6.54 -13.97 -4.21
N ASN A 97 -6.42 -15.16 -4.79
CA ASN A 97 -5.19 -15.97 -4.81
C ASN A 97 -4.62 -16.30 -3.41
N CYS A 98 -5.46 -16.26 -2.37
CA CYS A 98 -5.09 -16.61 -1.02
C CYS A 98 -5.88 -17.85 -0.59
N THR A 99 -5.18 -18.92 -0.25
CA THR A 99 -5.74 -20.22 0.18
C THR A 99 -5.42 -20.51 1.64
N CYS A 100 -4.32 -19.95 2.13
CA CYS A 100 -3.84 -20.02 3.50
C CYS A 100 -3.17 -18.69 3.90
N LYS A 101 -2.82 -18.55 5.18
CA LYS A 101 -2.18 -17.32 5.67
C LYS A 101 -0.74 -17.12 5.15
N GLU A 102 -0.07 -18.21 4.82
CA GLU A 102 1.28 -18.20 4.26
C GLU A 102 1.34 -17.53 2.88
N ASP A 103 0.22 -17.51 2.15
CA ASP A 103 0.11 -16.82 0.86
C ASP A 103 0.26 -15.30 1.01
N LEU A 104 -0.12 -14.72 2.15
CA LEU A 104 0.10 -13.30 2.43
C LEU A 104 1.60 -12.98 2.55
N GLU A 105 2.37 -13.87 3.17
CA GLU A 105 3.83 -13.72 3.24
C GLU A 105 4.45 -13.86 1.85
N ALA A 106 4.01 -14.83 1.05
CA ALA A 106 4.49 -15.01 -0.32
C ALA A 106 4.22 -13.77 -1.18
N GLN A 107 3.04 -13.16 -1.08
CA GLN A 107 2.71 -11.90 -1.76
C GLN A 107 3.62 -10.75 -1.32
N LEU A 108 3.90 -10.62 -0.02
CA LEU A 108 4.82 -9.58 0.47
C LEU A 108 6.22 -9.75 -0.09
N GLN A 109 6.75 -10.98 -0.06
CA GLN A 109 8.08 -11.27 -0.59
C GLN A 109 8.15 -11.04 -2.10
N GLU A 110 7.09 -11.41 -2.84
CA GLU A 110 6.97 -11.12 -4.27
C GLU A 110 6.93 -9.61 -4.54
N THR A 111 6.17 -8.83 -3.78
CA THR A 111 6.11 -7.36 -3.87
C THR A 111 7.49 -6.74 -3.67
N LEU A 112 8.20 -7.10 -2.59
CA LEU A 112 9.54 -6.57 -2.31
C LEU A 112 10.54 -6.93 -3.41
N ALA A 113 10.53 -8.18 -3.84
CA ALA A 113 11.39 -8.67 -4.92
C ALA A 113 11.08 -8.00 -6.28
N THR A 114 9.79 -7.85 -6.61
CA THR A 114 9.33 -7.24 -7.86
C THR A 114 9.70 -5.76 -7.91
N LEU A 115 9.47 -5.02 -6.83
CA LEU A 115 9.88 -3.62 -6.69
C LEU A 115 11.40 -3.46 -6.60
N GLY A 116 12.12 -4.46 -6.10
CA GLY A 116 13.57 -4.40 -5.85
C GLY A 116 13.93 -3.52 -4.67
N ILE A 117 13.16 -3.60 -3.58
CA ILE A 117 13.33 -2.81 -2.34
C ILE A 117 13.32 -3.73 -1.12
N ASP A 118 13.95 -3.29 -0.03
CA ASP A 118 14.03 -4.05 1.22
C ASP A 118 12.84 -3.79 2.16
N TYR A 119 12.15 -2.66 1.98
CA TYR A 119 11.00 -2.27 2.81
C TYR A 119 10.04 -1.35 2.06
N LEU A 120 8.78 -1.37 2.49
CA LEU A 120 7.73 -0.43 2.10
C LEU A 120 7.62 0.71 3.12
N ASP A 121 7.29 1.92 2.68
CA ASP A 121 6.93 2.99 3.62
C ASP A 121 5.54 2.76 4.21
N VAL A 122 4.61 2.27 3.38
CA VAL A 122 3.24 1.92 3.81
C VAL A 122 2.83 0.57 3.21
N TYR A 123 2.29 -0.33 4.05
CA TYR A 123 1.71 -1.58 3.60
C TYR A 123 0.26 -1.69 4.02
N LEU A 124 -0.63 -1.87 3.06
CA LEU A 124 -2.06 -1.79 3.27
C LEU A 124 -2.75 -3.15 3.05
N MET A 125 -3.78 -3.43 3.84
CA MET A 125 -4.80 -4.42 3.45
C MET A 125 -5.66 -3.81 2.34
N HIS A 126 -5.77 -4.53 1.21
CA HIS A 126 -6.35 -4.00 -0.01
C HIS A 126 -7.86 -4.16 -0.06
N ASN A 127 -8.60 -3.05 -0.14
CA ASN A 127 -9.99 -3.05 -0.54
C ASN A 127 -10.92 -3.77 0.45
N LEU A 128 -10.87 -3.36 1.74
CA LEU A 128 -11.86 -3.82 2.72
C LEU A 128 -13.27 -3.44 2.28
N GLY A 129 -14.23 -4.29 2.61
CA GLY A 129 -15.66 -4.10 2.36
C GLY A 129 -16.34 -5.37 1.86
N GLY A 130 -17.61 -5.55 2.25
CA GLY A 130 -18.40 -6.71 1.89
C GLY A 130 -17.71 -8.03 2.23
N THR A 131 -17.77 -8.99 1.31
CA THR A 131 -17.16 -10.33 1.48
C THR A 131 -15.65 -10.32 1.57
N ARG A 132 -14.96 -9.27 1.12
CA ARG A 132 -13.50 -9.16 1.16
C ARG A 132 -12.98 -9.03 2.59
N THR A 133 -13.70 -8.33 3.46
CA THR A 133 -13.33 -8.21 4.88
C THR A 133 -13.22 -9.57 5.55
N ALA A 134 -14.17 -10.48 5.30
CA ALA A 134 -14.15 -11.83 5.85
C ALA A 134 -12.92 -12.65 5.41
N SER A 135 -12.36 -12.39 4.22
CA SER A 135 -11.13 -13.04 3.77
C SER A 135 -9.92 -12.59 4.58
N PHE A 136 -9.84 -11.32 4.94
CA PHE A 136 -8.76 -10.81 5.80
C PHE A 136 -8.83 -11.39 7.22
N GLU A 137 -10.04 -11.56 7.76
CA GLU A 137 -10.25 -12.21 9.06
C GLU A 137 -9.88 -13.69 9.01
N LYS A 138 -10.32 -14.40 7.96
CA LYS A 138 -10.06 -15.84 7.77
C LYS A 138 -8.57 -16.19 7.77
N TYR A 139 -7.72 -15.33 7.25
CA TYR A 139 -6.28 -15.57 7.11
C TYR A 139 -5.44 -14.77 8.11
N ASP A 140 -6.03 -14.28 9.21
CA ASP A 140 -5.34 -13.50 10.25
C ASP A 140 -4.53 -12.32 9.71
N ALA A 141 -5.06 -11.66 8.65
CA ALA A 141 -4.31 -10.61 7.94
C ALA A 141 -4.00 -9.39 8.83
N TRP A 142 -4.81 -9.11 9.85
CA TRP A 142 -4.53 -8.04 10.82
C TRP A 142 -3.24 -8.32 11.62
N GLU A 143 -3.09 -9.54 12.11
CA GLU A 143 -1.86 -9.95 12.82
C GLU A 143 -0.68 -10.06 11.85
N PHE A 144 -0.92 -10.50 10.62
CA PHE A 144 0.10 -10.54 9.58
C PHE A 144 0.69 -9.15 9.31
N VAL A 145 -0.13 -8.12 9.02
CA VAL A 145 0.40 -6.78 8.71
C VAL A 145 1.10 -6.14 9.91
N LYS A 146 0.68 -6.44 11.16
CA LYS A 146 1.42 -6.04 12.35
C LYS A 146 2.82 -6.67 12.36
N SER A 147 2.90 -7.97 12.12
CA SER A 147 4.19 -8.67 12.07
C SER A 147 5.11 -8.11 10.99
N VAL A 148 4.58 -7.69 9.85
CA VAL A 148 5.33 -7.03 8.77
C VAL A 148 5.98 -5.75 9.27
N LYS A 149 5.24 -4.93 10.02
CA LYS A 149 5.77 -3.71 10.64
C LYS A 149 6.82 -4.01 11.72
N GLU A 150 6.57 -4.97 12.59
CA GLU A 150 7.51 -5.38 13.65
C GLU A 150 8.84 -5.90 13.09
N ARG A 151 8.79 -6.60 11.96
CA ARG A 151 9.99 -7.08 11.22
C ARG A 151 10.71 -5.98 10.44
N GLY A 152 10.17 -4.75 10.41
CA GLY A 152 10.74 -3.63 9.68
C GLY A 152 10.57 -3.69 8.16
N LEU A 153 9.74 -4.60 7.64
CA LEU A 153 9.45 -4.73 6.21
C LEU A 153 8.43 -3.70 5.72
N ALA A 154 7.72 -3.04 6.65
CA ALA A 154 6.95 -1.83 6.39
C ALA A 154 7.09 -0.86 7.57
N LYS A 155 7.21 0.44 7.30
CA LYS A 155 7.26 1.47 8.34
C LYS A 155 5.89 1.75 8.94
N HIS A 156 4.87 1.75 8.09
CA HIS A 156 3.49 2.00 8.46
C HIS A 156 2.57 0.94 7.85
N ILE A 157 1.47 0.66 8.54
CA ILE A 157 0.45 -0.28 8.09
C ILE A 157 -0.93 0.40 8.11
N GLY A 158 -1.85 -0.10 7.31
CA GLY A 158 -3.20 0.42 7.24
C GLY A 158 -4.08 -0.42 6.32
N PHE A 159 -5.10 0.19 5.76
CA PHE A 159 -6.00 -0.45 4.80
C PHE A 159 -6.54 0.54 3.77
N SER A 160 -7.00 0.04 2.65
CA SER A 160 -7.89 0.74 1.73
C SER A 160 -9.28 0.12 1.79
N ALA A 161 -10.33 0.91 1.55
CA ALA A 161 -11.70 0.44 1.62
C ALA A 161 -12.53 0.97 0.45
N HIS A 162 -13.42 0.10 -0.07
CA HIS A 162 -14.48 0.44 -1.01
C HIS A 162 -15.79 -0.15 -0.49
N CYS A 163 -16.42 0.53 0.46
CA CYS A 163 -17.57 0.04 1.19
C CYS A 163 -18.41 1.20 1.72
N THR A 164 -19.58 0.91 2.29
CA THR A 164 -20.38 1.91 2.99
C THR A 164 -19.72 2.30 4.31
N PRO A 165 -20.07 3.47 4.89
CA PRO A 165 -19.58 3.86 6.21
C PRO A 165 -19.87 2.82 7.31
N GLU A 166 -21.03 2.16 7.25
CA GLU A 166 -21.44 1.13 8.21
C GLU A 166 -20.59 -0.13 8.11
N GLU A 167 -20.28 -0.58 6.88
CA GLU A 167 -19.36 -1.71 6.63
C GLU A 167 -17.95 -1.40 7.10
N LEU A 168 -17.48 -0.17 6.85
CA LEU A 168 -16.16 0.26 7.30
C LEU A 168 -16.10 0.28 8.84
N ASP A 169 -17.08 0.84 9.50
CA ASP A 169 -17.15 0.89 10.95
C ASP A 169 -17.17 -0.51 11.57
N ALA A 170 -17.94 -1.43 10.99
CA ALA A 170 -18.01 -2.82 11.43
C ALA A 170 -16.66 -3.56 11.27
N ALA A 171 -15.93 -3.32 10.19
CA ALA A 171 -14.63 -3.92 9.95
C ALA A 171 -13.52 -3.31 10.85
N PHE A 172 -13.59 -2.01 11.12
CA PHE A 172 -12.54 -1.28 11.81
C PHE A 172 -12.65 -1.36 13.33
N ARG A 173 -13.85 -1.25 13.91
CA ARG A 173 -14.04 -1.23 15.39
C ARG A 173 -13.39 -2.39 16.13
N PRO A 174 -13.56 -3.66 15.71
CA PRO A 174 -12.90 -4.77 16.37
C PRO A 174 -11.37 -4.70 16.30
N ASN A 175 -10.83 -4.05 15.27
CA ASN A 175 -9.43 -4.04 14.88
C ASN A 175 -8.71 -2.71 15.14
N THR A 176 -9.34 -1.75 15.84
CA THR A 176 -8.77 -0.41 16.11
C THR A 176 -7.43 -0.43 16.85
N LYS A 177 -7.08 -1.55 17.49
CA LYS A 177 -5.77 -1.72 18.15
C LYS A 177 -4.69 -2.26 17.22
N ALA A 178 -5.06 -2.60 15.99
CA ALA A 178 -4.18 -3.24 15.03
C ALA A 178 -3.47 -2.24 14.09
N VAL A 179 -3.99 -1.01 14.00
CA VAL A 179 -3.52 0.02 13.05
C VAL A 179 -2.96 1.23 13.78
#